data_d3a6d79e72e9d2a9548d9a4fc46335b5
#
_entry.id   d3a6d79e72e9d2a9548d9a4fc46335b5
#
_cell.length_a   1.000
_cell.length_b   1.000
_cell.length_c   1.000
_cell.angle_alpha   90.00
_cell.angle_beta   90.00
_cell.angle_gamma   90.00
#
_symmetry.space_group_name_H-M   'P 1'
#
loop_
_entity.id
_entity.type
_entity.pdbx_description
1 polymer ?
#
loop_
_entity_poly.entity_id
_entity_poly.type
_entity_poly.pdbx_seq_one_letter_code
_entity_poly.pdbx_strand_id
1 'polypeptide(L)'
;MRENITKWKFILICCLYTFNSLIFSLFIFNLKLVHFYFYTTWGLWAVSIYLIIVLICDISFYCFNSNYFDSLEKIMRNTIYKYIMSVSISIIILFWTLTLLGTDFMQKPKNQIESIFNYYLHGLNTIFGLLDLFLMPHDYQDKTLIDFLIVSIIYWIYMIVCCFAKYYANFNCYQFLVNATFVQLLSASLIMYIVVLNSYQIFMFLLQLKNNIEVKVENDGYEKTHNVSIAEIQIN
;
A
#
# COMPACT_ATOMS: atom_id res chain seq x y z
N MET A 1 3.16 13.42 -17.76
CA MET A 1 2.74 12.15 -17.13
C MET A 1 1.22 12.06 -16.89
N ARG A 2 0.53 13.12 -16.44
CA ARG A 2 -0.92 13.12 -16.18
C ARG A 2 -1.84 13.28 -17.41
N GLU A 3 -1.34 13.74 -18.53
CA GLU A 3 -2.13 14.13 -19.73
C GLU A 3 -2.91 12.96 -20.36
N ASN A 4 -2.53 11.71 -20.08
CA ASN A 4 -3.11 10.53 -20.71
C ASN A 4 -4.15 9.80 -19.87
N ILE A 5 -4.58 10.35 -18.72
CA ILE A 5 -5.62 9.70 -17.92
C ILE A 5 -6.99 9.99 -18.52
N THR A 6 -7.67 8.93 -18.93
CA THR A 6 -9.03 9.04 -19.45
C THR A 6 -10.02 9.46 -18.36
N LYS A 7 -11.06 10.22 -18.72
CA LYS A 7 -12.08 10.70 -17.77
C LYS A 7 -12.66 9.59 -16.90
N TRP A 8 -12.86 8.40 -17.46
CA TRP A 8 -13.43 7.28 -16.71
C TRP A 8 -12.44 6.74 -15.64
N LYS A 9 -11.13 6.70 -15.92
CA LYS A 9 -10.10 6.33 -14.93
C LYS A 9 -10.11 7.30 -13.77
N PHE A 10 -10.17 8.60 -14.04
CA PHE A 10 -10.25 9.63 -13.01
C PHE A 10 -11.49 9.46 -12.13
N ILE A 11 -12.67 9.23 -12.73
CA ILE A 11 -13.91 8.99 -11.96
C ILE A 11 -13.76 7.74 -11.08
N LEU A 12 -13.24 6.65 -11.64
CA LEU A 12 -13.02 5.42 -10.89
C LEU A 12 -12.10 5.63 -9.68
N ILE A 13 -11.00 6.34 -9.87
CA ILE A 13 -10.05 6.70 -8.80
C ILE A 13 -10.75 7.52 -7.72
N CYS A 14 -11.48 8.55 -8.08
CA CYS A 14 -12.22 9.38 -7.13
C CYS A 14 -13.23 8.53 -6.32
N CYS A 15 -13.96 7.63 -6.97
CA CYS A 15 -14.87 6.74 -6.27
C CYS A 15 -14.16 5.80 -5.28
N LEU A 16 -13.07 5.16 -5.71
CA LEU A 16 -12.31 4.22 -4.89
C LEU A 16 -11.68 4.91 -3.67
N TYR A 17 -11.06 6.07 -3.88
CA TYR A 17 -10.38 6.79 -2.79
C TYR A 17 -11.38 7.40 -1.81
N THR A 18 -12.50 7.92 -2.31
CA THR A 18 -13.60 8.41 -1.46
C THR A 18 -14.19 7.28 -0.63
N PHE A 19 -14.42 6.11 -1.23
CA PHE A 19 -14.91 4.93 -0.53
C PHE A 19 -13.93 4.48 0.57
N ASN A 20 -12.62 4.40 0.25
CA ASN A 20 -11.59 4.10 1.25
C ASN A 20 -11.59 5.13 2.39
N SER A 21 -11.71 6.43 2.08
CA SER A 21 -11.73 7.51 3.07
C SER A 21 -12.95 7.43 3.99
N LEU A 22 -14.12 7.03 3.47
CA LEU A 22 -15.32 6.80 4.27
C LEU A 22 -15.13 5.65 5.26
N ILE A 23 -14.62 4.49 4.79
CA ILE A 23 -14.38 3.35 5.68
C ILE A 23 -13.32 3.71 6.72
N PHE A 24 -12.26 4.41 6.32
CA PHE A 24 -11.22 4.87 7.23
C PHE A 24 -11.78 5.82 8.30
N SER A 25 -12.66 6.75 7.93
CA SER A 25 -13.34 7.64 8.87
C SER A 25 -14.19 6.88 9.87
N LEU A 26 -14.97 5.88 9.41
CA LEU A 26 -15.75 5.01 10.31
C LEU A 26 -14.85 4.23 11.27
N PHE A 27 -13.67 3.79 10.80
CA PHE A 27 -12.69 3.12 11.64
C PHE A 27 -12.14 4.07 12.72
N ILE A 28 -11.78 5.31 12.38
CA ILE A 28 -11.28 6.31 13.33
C ILE A 28 -12.29 6.57 14.44
N PHE A 29 -13.58 6.71 14.14
CA PHE A 29 -14.62 6.91 15.14
C PHE A 29 -14.75 5.76 16.16
N ASN A 30 -14.34 4.54 15.75
CA ASN A 30 -14.35 3.36 16.61
C ASN A 30 -12.97 3.05 17.21
N LEU A 31 -11.96 3.91 16.98
CA LEU A 31 -10.59 3.66 17.38
C LEU A 31 -10.41 3.79 18.88
N LYS A 32 -9.82 2.76 19.48
CA LYS A 32 -9.32 2.80 20.87
C LYS A 32 -7.80 3.01 20.84
N LEU A 33 -7.25 3.63 21.88
CA LEU A 33 -5.79 3.88 21.98
C LEU A 33 -4.96 2.61 21.77
N VAL A 34 -5.47 1.48 22.20
CA VAL A 34 -4.84 0.16 22.04
C VAL A 34 -4.59 -0.25 20.60
N HIS A 35 -5.38 0.24 19.66
CA HIS A 35 -5.20 -0.09 18.23
C HIS A 35 -3.91 0.49 17.63
N PHE A 36 -3.34 1.54 18.22
CA PHE A 36 -2.07 2.09 17.75
C PHE A 36 -0.87 1.15 17.93
N TYR A 37 -0.98 0.13 18.75
CA TYR A 37 0.08 -0.86 18.93
C TYR A 37 0.08 -1.97 17.87
N PHE A 38 -0.94 -2.04 17.02
CA PHE A 38 -1.00 -3.06 15.97
C PHE A 38 -0.34 -2.61 14.67
N TYR A 39 0.53 -3.46 14.12
CA TYR A 39 1.21 -3.23 12.84
C TYR A 39 0.22 -3.03 11.69
N THR A 40 -0.89 -3.77 11.72
CA THR A 40 -1.99 -3.66 10.75
C THR A 40 -2.64 -2.28 10.75
N THR A 41 -2.75 -1.65 11.90
CA THR A 41 -3.27 -0.29 12.03
C THR A 41 -2.32 0.72 11.39
N TRP A 42 -1.02 0.54 11.51
CA TRP A 42 -0.03 1.41 10.86
C TRP A 42 -0.12 1.32 9.33
N GLY A 43 -0.27 0.11 8.78
CA GLY A 43 -0.48 -0.08 7.35
C GLY A 43 -1.78 0.57 6.86
N LEU A 44 -2.88 0.41 7.60
CA LEU A 44 -4.15 1.06 7.30
C LEU A 44 -4.00 2.59 7.24
N TRP A 45 -3.39 3.19 8.26
CA TRP A 45 -3.19 4.63 8.32
C TRP A 45 -2.33 5.11 7.16
N ALA A 46 -1.22 4.42 6.91
CA ALA A 46 -0.29 4.79 5.86
C ALA A 46 -0.96 4.80 4.48
N VAL A 47 -1.67 3.72 4.10
CA VAL A 47 -2.38 3.65 2.81
C VAL A 47 -3.52 4.67 2.76
N SER A 48 -4.34 4.78 3.80
CA SER A 48 -5.50 5.68 3.77
C SER A 48 -5.09 7.15 3.69
N ILE A 49 -4.09 7.56 4.45
CA ILE A 49 -3.55 8.92 4.38
C ILE A 49 -2.93 9.19 3.00
N TYR A 50 -2.17 8.22 2.47
CA TYR A 50 -1.63 8.32 1.11
C TYR A 50 -2.73 8.56 0.08
N LEU A 51 -3.77 7.71 0.06
CA LEU A 51 -4.87 7.82 -0.90
C LEU A 51 -5.64 9.13 -0.77
N ILE A 52 -5.81 9.66 0.44
CA ILE A 52 -6.44 10.98 0.66
C ILE A 52 -5.57 12.10 0.07
N ILE A 53 -4.26 12.06 0.31
CA ILE A 53 -3.34 13.09 -0.20
C ILE A 53 -3.32 13.09 -1.73
N VAL A 54 -3.18 11.91 -2.36
CA VAL A 54 -3.14 11.85 -3.83
C VAL A 54 -4.50 12.20 -4.44
N LEU A 55 -5.63 11.90 -3.78
CA LEU A 55 -6.96 12.34 -4.21
C LEU A 55 -7.07 13.88 -4.25
N ILE A 56 -6.57 14.56 -3.22
CA ILE A 56 -6.55 16.02 -3.17
C ILE A 56 -5.70 16.57 -4.32
N CYS A 57 -4.52 15.98 -4.58
CA CYS A 57 -3.65 16.37 -5.69
C CYS A 57 -4.34 16.18 -7.04
N ASP A 58 -5.01 15.03 -7.25
CA ASP A 58 -5.72 14.71 -8.49
C ASP A 58 -6.93 15.64 -8.73
N ILE A 59 -7.74 15.91 -7.71
CA ILE A 59 -8.86 16.85 -7.80
C ILE A 59 -8.35 18.25 -8.12
N SER A 60 -7.26 18.70 -7.47
CA SER A 60 -6.66 20.01 -7.74
C SER A 60 -6.24 20.14 -9.20
N PHE A 61 -5.63 19.12 -9.77
CA PHE A 61 -5.19 19.10 -11.16
C PHE A 61 -6.37 19.02 -12.14
N TYR A 62 -7.24 18.00 -12.00
CA TYR A 62 -8.28 17.72 -13.00
C TYR A 62 -9.50 18.63 -12.92
N CYS A 63 -9.88 19.10 -11.72
CA CYS A 63 -11.06 19.93 -11.54
C CYS A 63 -10.73 21.43 -11.58
N PHE A 64 -9.55 21.82 -11.08
CA PHE A 64 -9.18 23.23 -10.94
C PHE A 64 -8.02 23.64 -11.86
N ASN A 65 -7.47 22.71 -12.65
CA ASN A 65 -6.32 22.92 -13.53
C ASN A 65 -5.13 23.57 -12.80
N SER A 66 -4.91 23.16 -11.55
CA SER A 66 -3.90 23.72 -10.67
C SER A 66 -2.72 22.77 -10.50
N ASN A 67 -1.52 23.25 -10.73
CA ASN A 67 -0.26 22.53 -10.54
C ASN A 67 0.34 22.73 -9.14
N TYR A 68 -0.42 23.32 -8.22
CA TYR A 68 0.08 23.68 -6.89
C TYR A 68 0.63 22.48 -6.12
N PHE A 69 0.01 21.31 -6.27
CA PHE A 69 0.38 20.08 -5.55
C PHE A 69 1.25 19.12 -6.35
N ASP A 70 1.76 19.48 -7.54
CA ASP A 70 2.54 18.57 -8.39
C ASP A 70 3.79 18.01 -7.70
N SER A 71 4.51 18.84 -6.96
CA SER A 71 5.70 18.37 -6.21
C SER A 71 5.33 17.38 -5.10
N LEU A 72 4.22 17.62 -4.40
CA LEU A 72 3.73 16.74 -3.35
C LEU A 72 3.30 15.38 -3.93
N GLU A 73 2.50 15.39 -5.01
CA GLU A 73 2.08 14.18 -5.68
C GLU A 73 3.27 13.35 -6.16
N LYS A 74 4.24 14.01 -6.81
CA LYS A 74 5.45 13.33 -7.28
C LYS A 74 6.22 12.65 -6.13
N ILE A 75 6.34 13.30 -4.98
CA ILE A 75 6.96 12.70 -3.79
C ILE A 75 6.12 11.52 -3.30
N MET A 76 4.81 11.68 -3.21
CA MET A 76 3.92 10.64 -2.71
C MET A 76 3.94 9.40 -3.61
N ARG A 77 3.77 9.56 -4.93
CA ARG A 77 3.69 8.43 -5.88
C ARG A 77 5.05 7.80 -6.17
N ASN A 78 6.12 8.59 -6.30
CA ASN A 78 7.41 8.08 -6.77
C ASN A 78 8.37 7.70 -5.63
N THR A 79 8.13 8.18 -4.41
CA THR A 79 9.03 7.94 -3.29
C THR A 79 8.35 7.23 -2.13
N ILE A 80 7.28 7.80 -1.60
CA ILE A 80 6.65 7.33 -0.36
C ILE A 80 5.82 6.07 -0.59
N TYR A 81 5.16 5.98 -1.72
CA TYR A 81 4.24 4.90 -2.06
C TYR A 81 4.86 3.49 -1.93
N LYS A 82 6.07 3.30 -2.40
CA LYS A 82 6.76 1.99 -2.33
C LYS A 82 6.96 1.49 -0.89
N TYR A 83 7.22 2.39 0.06
CA TYR A 83 7.38 2.02 1.47
C TYR A 83 6.04 1.66 2.11
N ILE A 84 5.01 2.45 1.82
CA ILE A 84 3.64 2.19 2.28
C ILE A 84 3.16 0.83 1.78
N MET A 85 3.35 0.55 0.49
CA MET A 85 2.91 -0.71 -0.11
C MET A 85 3.72 -1.91 0.40
N SER A 86 5.00 -1.75 0.67
CA SER A 86 5.82 -2.81 1.27
C SER A 86 5.29 -3.23 2.64
N VAL A 87 4.94 -2.27 3.49
CA VAL A 87 4.31 -2.53 4.80
C VAL A 87 2.95 -3.20 4.61
N SER A 88 2.12 -2.70 3.71
CA SER A 88 0.76 -3.23 3.49
C SER A 88 0.75 -4.65 2.93
N ILE A 89 1.64 -4.95 1.98
CA ILE A 89 1.80 -6.31 1.44
C ILE A 89 2.29 -7.28 2.52
N SER A 90 3.21 -6.85 3.39
CA SER A 90 3.68 -7.68 4.50
C SER A 90 2.55 -8.03 5.48
N ILE A 91 1.62 -7.12 5.71
CA ILE A 91 0.44 -7.35 6.54
C ILE A 91 -0.45 -8.43 5.92
N ILE A 92 -0.73 -8.36 4.61
CA ILE A 92 -1.51 -9.39 3.92
C ILE A 92 -0.82 -10.76 4.05
N ILE A 93 0.47 -10.84 3.73
CA ILE A 93 1.22 -12.10 3.77
C ILE A 93 1.16 -12.70 5.19
N LEU A 94 1.46 -11.91 6.21
CA LEU A 94 1.46 -12.37 7.59
C LEU A 94 0.06 -12.81 8.03
N PHE A 95 -0.95 -12.00 7.77
CA PHE A 95 -2.32 -12.29 8.16
C PHE A 95 -2.84 -13.59 7.56
N TRP A 96 -2.74 -13.74 6.24
CA TRP A 96 -3.26 -14.93 5.56
C TRP A 96 -2.45 -16.18 5.85
N THR A 97 -1.12 -16.05 5.97
CA THR A 97 -0.27 -17.17 6.38
C THR A 97 -0.67 -17.69 7.76
N LEU A 98 -0.84 -16.80 8.74
CA LEU A 98 -1.23 -17.16 10.09
C LEU A 98 -2.66 -17.74 10.14
N THR A 99 -3.56 -17.19 9.35
CA THR A 99 -4.94 -17.69 9.23
C THR A 99 -4.97 -19.12 8.65
N LEU A 100 -4.20 -19.38 7.60
CA LEU A 100 -4.10 -20.68 6.95
C LEU A 100 -3.44 -21.73 7.85
N LEU A 101 -2.51 -21.33 8.71
CA LEU A 101 -1.88 -22.21 9.70
C LEU A 101 -2.81 -22.57 10.87
N GLY A 102 -4.05 -22.10 10.86
CA GLY A 102 -5.05 -22.40 11.89
C GLY A 102 -4.72 -21.85 13.28
N THR A 103 -3.85 -20.86 13.32
CA THR A 103 -3.45 -20.24 14.58
C THR A 103 -4.55 -19.28 15.03
N ASP A 104 -5.05 -19.43 16.26
CA ASP A 104 -5.99 -18.49 16.89
C ASP A 104 -5.31 -17.14 17.22
N PHE A 105 -4.55 -16.59 16.24
CA PHE A 105 -3.81 -15.33 16.41
C PHE A 105 -4.72 -14.12 16.55
N MET A 106 -5.95 -14.25 16.08
CA MET A 106 -6.90 -13.16 16.10
C MET A 106 -8.06 -13.47 17.03
N GLN A 107 -8.46 -12.48 17.79
CA GLN A 107 -9.75 -12.55 18.47
C GLN A 107 -10.82 -12.76 17.39
N LYS A 108 -11.61 -13.82 17.53
CA LYS A 108 -12.75 -14.05 16.63
C LYS A 108 -13.67 -12.83 16.69
N PRO A 109 -14.05 -12.27 15.51
CA PRO A 109 -14.92 -11.12 15.49
C PRO A 109 -16.22 -11.45 16.19
N LYS A 110 -16.68 -10.54 17.07
CA LYS A 110 -17.88 -10.72 17.87
C LYS A 110 -19.17 -10.52 17.07
N ASN A 111 -19.07 -9.82 15.96
CA ASN A 111 -20.20 -9.51 15.08
C ASN A 111 -19.75 -9.32 13.63
N GLN A 112 -20.72 -9.18 12.71
CA GLN A 112 -20.45 -9.00 11.29
C GLN A 112 -19.66 -7.73 10.98
N ILE A 113 -19.89 -6.65 11.72
CA ILE A 113 -19.20 -5.36 11.51
C ILE A 113 -17.72 -5.51 11.84
N GLU A 114 -17.39 -6.14 12.98
CA GLU A 114 -16.01 -6.44 13.33
C GLU A 114 -15.33 -7.35 12.30
N SER A 115 -16.06 -8.31 11.74
CA SER A 115 -15.57 -9.17 10.66
C SER A 115 -15.23 -8.37 9.42
N ILE A 116 -16.10 -7.47 8.97
CA ILE A 116 -15.86 -6.60 7.80
C ILE A 116 -14.63 -5.71 8.05
N PHE A 117 -14.55 -5.08 9.21
CA PHE A 117 -13.39 -4.26 9.57
C PHE A 117 -12.10 -5.07 9.60
N ASN A 118 -12.14 -6.31 10.06
CA ASN A 118 -10.98 -7.18 10.10
C ASN A 118 -10.47 -7.50 8.68
N TYR A 119 -11.36 -7.84 7.74
CA TYR A 119 -10.98 -8.05 6.34
C TYR A 119 -10.48 -6.77 5.67
N TYR A 120 -11.06 -5.62 6.00
CA TYR A 120 -10.61 -4.33 5.50
C TYR A 120 -9.19 -4.01 5.98
N LEU A 121 -8.93 -4.16 7.29
CA LEU A 121 -7.62 -3.94 7.89
C LEU A 121 -6.52 -4.80 7.27
N HIS A 122 -6.85 -6.08 6.99
CA HIS A 122 -5.86 -7.09 6.60
C HIS A 122 -5.82 -7.40 5.11
N GLY A 123 -6.63 -6.75 4.29
CA GLY A 123 -6.69 -7.07 2.86
C GLY A 123 -7.14 -5.93 1.97
N LEU A 124 -8.40 -5.52 2.07
CA LEU A 124 -9.01 -4.56 1.14
C LEU A 124 -8.25 -3.24 1.04
N ASN A 125 -7.73 -2.73 2.15
CA ASN A 125 -6.95 -1.50 2.17
C ASN A 125 -5.71 -1.59 1.27
N THR A 126 -5.00 -2.72 1.28
CA THR A 126 -3.85 -2.94 0.39
C THR A 126 -4.29 -3.08 -1.08
N ILE A 127 -5.47 -3.68 -1.32
CA ILE A 127 -6.02 -3.77 -2.68
C ILE A 127 -6.28 -2.37 -3.25
N PHE A 128 -6.81 -1.43 -2.47
CA PHE A 128 -6.96 -0.04 -2.91
C PHE A 128 -5.61 0.61 -3.25
N GLY A 129 -4.58 0.36 -2.45
CA GLY A 129 -3.23 0.78 -2.78
C GLY A 129 -2.75 0.16 -4.09
N LEU A 130 -2.89 -1.15 -4.30
CA LEU A 130 -2.49 -1.80 -5.55
C LEU A 130 -3.27 -1.29 -6.77
N LEU A 131 -4.55 -0.95 -6.62
CA LEU A 131 -5.32 -0.33 -7.70
C LEU A 131 -4.73 1.02 -8.12
N ASP A 132 -4.23 1.82 -7.18
CA ASP A 132 -3.50 3.05 -7.52
C ASP A 132 -2.26 2.76 -8.38
N LEU A 133 -1.53 1.67 -8.10
CA LEU A 133 -0.40 1.25 -8.93
C LEU A 133 -0.79 1.05 -10.40
N PHE A 134 -1.91 0.39 -10.67
CA PHE A 134 -2.32 0.06 -12.03
C PHE A 134 -3.08 1.18 -12.74
N LEU A 135 -3.73 2.05 -12.00
CA LEU A 135 -4.55 3.12 -12.58
C LEU A 135 -3.75 4.40 -12.82
N MET A 136 -2.74 4.67 -11.99
CA MET A 136 -1.98 5.92 -12.03
C MET A 136 -0.53 5.70 -12.45
N PRO A 137 0.11 6.69 -13.11
CA PRO A 137 1.52 6.61 -13.45
C PRO A 137 2.40 6.70 -12.20
N HIS A 138 3.41 5.85 -12.15
CA HIS A 138 4.43 5.82 -11.10
C HIS A 138 5.80 5.72 -11.76
N ASP A 139 6.73 6.60 -11.40
CA ASP A 139 8.10 6.52 -11.88
C ASP A 139 8.89 5.51 -11.05
N TYR A 140 9.47 4.55 -11.72
CA TYR A 140 10.38 3.61 -11.09
C TYR A 140 11.76 4.26 -10.92
N GLN A 141 12.24 4.36 -9.67
CA GLN A 141 13.61 4.73 -9.36
C GLN A 141 14.25 3.62 -8.52
N ASP A 142 15.27 2.98 -9.10
CA ASP A 142 16.03 1.97 -8.38
C ASP A 142 17.01 2.65 -7.42
N LYS A 143 16.70 2.59 -6.14
CA LYS A 143 17.57 3.03 -5.02
C LYS A 143 17.67 1.92 -3.96
N THR A 144 17.85 0.71 -4.41
CA THR A 144 17.69 -0.53 -3.64
C THR A 144 18.28 -0.48 -2.24
N LEU A 145 19.52 -0.02 -2.05
CA LEU A 145 20.16 0.00 -0.75
C LEU A 145 19.50 1.00 0.22
N ILE A 146 19.23 2.22 -0.25
CA ILE A 146 18.57 3.26 0.56
C ILE A 146 17.15 2.82 0.92
N ASP A 147 16.45 2.23 -0.01
CA ASP A 147 15.08 1.76 0.17
C ASP A 147 15.03 0.63 1.21
N PHE A 148 15.96 -0.33 1.15
CA PHE A 148 16.08 -1.36 2.19
C PHE A 148 16.35 -0.78 3.56
N LEU A 149 17.22 0.22 3.66
CA LEU A 149 17.50 0.90 4.93
C LEU A 149 16.24 1.59 5.48
N ILE A 150 15.48 2.30 4.64
CA ILE A 150 14.25 2.98 5.05
C ILE A 150 13.20 1.97 5.52
N VAL A 151 12.95 0.90 4.77
CA VAL A 151 12.01 -0.17 5.15
C VAL A 151 12.44 -0.82 6.47
N SER A 152 13.75 -1.05 6.64
CA SER A 152 14.31 -1.59 7.88
C SER A 152 14.09 -0.65 9.07
N ILE A 153 14.32 0.65 8.90
CA ILE A 153 14.11 1.66 9.95
C ILE A 153 12.64 1.69 10.36
N ILE A 154 11.70 1.72 9.40
CA ILE A 154 10.26 1.70 9.68
C ILE A 154 9.89 0.47 10.51
N TYR A 155 10.39 -0.70 10.12
CA TYR A 155 10.13 -1.93 10.84
C TYR A 155 10.67 -1.89 12.27
N TRP A 156 11.91 -1.46 12.47
CA TRP A 156 12.53 -1.41 13.81
C TRP A 156 11.89 -0.36 14.72
N ILE A 157 11.44 0.78 14.18
CA ILE A 157 10.62 1.74 14.94
C ILE A 157 9.36 1.04 15.46
N TYR A 158 8.66 0.28 14.61
CA TYR A 158 7.50 -0.47 15.03
C TYR A 158 7.83 -1.49 16.13
N MET A 159 8.94 -2.22 16.01
CA MET A 159 9.38 -3.17 17.04
C MET A 159 9.67 -2.50 18.38
N ILE A 160 10.24 -1.30 18.38
CA ILE A 160 10.44 -0.49 19.59
C ILE A 160 9.10 -0.15 20.23
N VAL A 161 8.09 0.25 19.42
CA VAL A 161 6.72 0.52 19.90
C VAL A 161 6.09 -0.73 20.53
N CYS A 162 6.25 -1.90 19.92
CA CYS A 162 5.77 -3.17 20.48
C CYS A 162 6.45 -3.52 21.81
N CYS A 163 7.77 -3.33 21.91
CA CYS A 163 8.50 -3.53 23.15
C CYS A 163 8.04 -2.58 24.25
N PHE A 164 7.85 -1.30 23.91
CA PHE A 164 7.31 -0.31 24.85
C PHE A 164 5.92 -0.71 25.31
N ALA A 165 5.01 -1.10 24.42
CA ALA A 165 3.67 -1.55 24.77
C ALA A 165 3.71 -2.73 25.73
N LYS A 166 4.56 -3.73 25.49
CA LYS A 166 4.69 -4.92 26.32
C LYS A 166 5.25 -4.60 27.71
N TYR A 167 6.36 -3.87 27.80
CA TYR A 167 7.11 -3.73 29.06
C TYR A 167 6.66 -2.56 29.91
N TYR A 168 6.13 -1.48 29.34
CA TYR A 168 5.71 -0.28 30.07
C TYR A 168 4.21 -0.15 30.19
N ALA A 169 3.45 -0.51 29.14
CA ALA A 169 1.99 -0.43 29.17
C ALA A 169 1.32 -1.75 29.58
N ASN A 170 2.08 -2.81 29.84
CA ASN A 170 1.58 -4.17 30.11
C ASN A 170 0.59 -4.65 29.04
N PHE A 171 0.79 -4.22 27.80
CA PHE A 171 -0.07 -4.53 26.68
C PHE A 171 0.65 -5.45 25.68
N ASN A 172 0.06 -6.61 25.42
CA ASN A 172 0.56 -7.52 24.38
C ASN A 172 -0.14 -7.23 23.06
N CYS A 173 0.60 -6.71 22.10
CA CYS A 173 0.08 -6.40 20.76
C CYS A 173 -0.56 -7.61 20.10
N TYR A 174 -0.02 -8.81 20.35
CA TYR A 174 -0.53 -10.07 19.82
C TYR A 174 -0.59 -11.12 20.90
N GLN A 175 -1.65 -11.94 20.89
CA GLN A 175 -1.89 -12.93 21.94
C GLN A 175 -0.77 -13.97 22.06
N PHE A 176 -0.13 -14.34 20.94
CA PHE A 176 0.99 -15.28 20.96
C PHE A 176 2.25 -14.72 21.67
N LEU A 177 2.32 -13.41 21.89
CA LEU A 177 3.43 -12.77 22.60
C LEU A 177 3.26 -12.79 24.13
N VAL A 178 2.09 -13.18 24.64
CA VAL A 178 1.79 -13.13 26.07
C VAL A 178 2.79 -13.94 26.89
N ASN A 179 3.01 -15.20 26.48
CA ASN A 179 3.91 -16.13 27.18
C ASN A 179 5.22 -16.37 26.42
N ALA A 180 5.52 -15.55 25.41
CA ALA A 180 6.70 -15.74 24.60
C ALA A 180 7.98 -15.42 25.38
N THR A 181 8.93 -16.34 25.34
CA THR A 181 10.29 -16.12 25.83
C THR A 181 11.02 -15.08 24.98
N PHE A 182 12.10 -14.51 25.48
CA PHE A 182 12.92 -13.55 24.72
C PHE A 182 13.39 -14.14 23.37
N VAL A 183 13.79 -15.41 23.35
CA VAL A 183 14.22 -16.08 22.12
C VAL A 183 13.10 -16.19 21.12
N GLN A 184 11.88 -16.54 21.55
CA GLN A 184 10.70 -16.61 20.69
C GLN A 184 10.32 -15.23 20.12
N LEU A 185 10.41 -14.18 20.95
CA LEU A 185 10.20 -12.80 20.50
C LEU A 185 11.22 -12.38 19.44
N LEU A 186 12.48 -12.68 19.68
CA LEU A 186 13.54 -12.38 18.72
C LEU A 186 13.34 -13.14 17.40
N SER A 187 13.04 -14.42 17.47
CA SER A 187 12.79 -15.27 16.29
C SER A 187 11.57 -14.76 15.49
N ALA A 188 10.46 -14.45 16.17
CA ALA A 188 9.27 -13.88 15.51
C ALA A 188 9.59 -12.53 14.85
N SER A 189 10.37 -11.67 15.53
CA SER A 189 10.80 -10.38 14.96
C SER A 189 11.65 -10.54 13.72
N LEU A 190 12.59 -11.49 13.70
CA LEU A 190 13.41 -11.76 12.52
C LEU A 190 12.59 -12.32 11.36
N ILE A 191 11.64 -13.22 11.62
CA ILE A 191 10.73 -13.74 10.59
C ILE A 191 9.91 -12.59 10.00
N MET A 192 9.29 -11.76 10.84
CA MET A 192 8.52 -10.59 10.37
C MET A 192 9.39 -9.62 9.58
N TYR A 193 10.63 -9.38 9.99
CA TYR A 193 11.57 -8.53 9.25
C TYR A 193 11.85 -9.07 7.85
N ILE A 194 12.10 -10.39 7.73
CA ILE A 194 12.31 -11.04 6.44
C ILE A 194 11.07 -10.90 5.55
N VAL A 195 9.87 -11.07 6.11
CA VAL A 195 8.61 -10.89 5.36
C VAL A 195 8.47 -9.45 4.85
N VAL A 196 8.80 -8.44 5.66
CA VAL A 196 8.74 -7.04 5.26
C VAL A 196 9.70 -6.74 4.11
N LEU A 197 10.95 -7.25 4.19
CA LEU A 197 11.94 -7.07 3.11
C LEU A 197 11.52 -7.77 1.81
N ASN A 198 10.99 -9.00 1.90
CA ASN A 198 10.47 -9.70 0.74
C ASN A 198 9.24 -8.98 0.13
N SER A 199 8.38 -8.40 0.96
CA SER A 199 7.23 -7.61 0.51
C SER A 199 7.66 -6.38 -0.28
N TYR A 200 8.75 -5.72 0.12
CA TYR A 200 9.35 -4.65 -0.66
C TYR A 200 9.83 -5.16 -2.03
N GLN A 201 10.52 -6.29 -2.09
CA GLN A 201 10.98 -6.86 -3.36
C GLN A 201 9.80 -7.25 -4.26
N ILE A 202 8.76 -7.86 -3.72
CA ILE A 202 7.53 -8.20 -4.45
C ILE A 202 6.90 -6.93 -5.04
N PHE A 203 6.79 -5.88 -4.24
CA PHE A 203 6.23 -4.61 -4.72
C PHE A 203 7.07 -4.01 -5.84
N MET A 204 8.39 -3.97 -5.71
CA MET A 204 9.31 -3.48 -6.73
C MET A 204 9.22 -4.28 -8.02
N PHE A 205 9.07 -5.60 -7.93
CA PHE A 205 8.82 -6.46 -9.09
C PHE A 205 7.49 -6.12 -9.80
N LEU A 206 6.40 -5.91 -9.04
CA LEU A 206 5.11 -5.49 -9.61
C LEU A 206 5.21 -4.13 -10.33
N LEU A 207 5.95 -3.20 -9.76
CA LEU A 207 6.18 -1.89 -10.35
C LEU A 207 6.99 -1.98 -11.65
N GLN A 208 8.05 -2.80 -11.69
CA GLN A 208 8.82 -3.08 -12.91
C GLN A 208 7.95 -3.75 -13.97
N LEU A 209 7.15 -4.75 -13.58
CA LEU A 209 6.26 -5.46 -14.50
C LEU A 209 5.26 -4.49 -15.15
N LYS A 210 4.66 -3.60 -14.37
CA LYS A 210 3.76 -2.56 -14.90
C LYS A 210 4.48 -1.68 -15.92
N ASN A 211 5.65 -1.14 -15.58
CA ASN A 211 6.40 -0.25 -16.48
C ASN A 211 6.79 -0.95 -17.78
N ASN A 212 7.17 -2.22 -17.72
CA ASN A 212 7.48 -3.02 -18.93
C ASN A 212 6.25 -3.23 -19.81
N ILE A 213 5.07 -3.42 -19.22
CA ILE A 213 3.82 -3.55 -19.97
C ILE A 213 3.47 -2.22 -20.64
N GLU A 214 3.59 -1.09 -19.95
CA GLU A 214 3.31 0.24 -20.48
C GLU A 214 4.21 0.56 -21.68
N VAL A 215 5.52 0.32 -21.58
CA VAL A 215 6.48 0.51 -22.69
C VAL A 215 6.14 -0.38 -23.89
N LYS A 216 5.75 -1.62 -23.66
CA LYS A 216 5.38 -2.53 -24.76
C LYS A 216 4.12 -2.05 -25.48
N VAL A 217 3.08 -1.64 -24.75
CA VAL A 217 1.82 -1.12 -25.33
C VAL A 217 2.09 0.15 -26.16
N GLU A 218 2.97 1.01 -25.69
CA GLU A 218 3.35 2.23 -26.40
C GLU A 218 4.07 1.89 -27.73
N ASN A 219 5.03 0.97 -27.71
CA ASN A 219 5.76 0.53 -28.91
C ASN A 219 4.82 -0.14 -29.93
N ASP A 220 3.95 -1.03 -29.50
CA ASP A 220 2.96 -1.69 -30.37
C ASP A 220 1.97 -0.66 -30.99
N GLY A 221 1.66 0.42 -30.25
CA GLY A 221 0.86 1.54 -30.74
C GLY A 221 1.58 2.33 -31.84
N TYR A 222 2.87 2.62 -31.67
CA TYR A 222 3.69 3.30 -32.66
C TYR A 222 3.84 2.50 -33.97
N GLU A 223 4.08 1.19 -33.88
CA GLU A 223 4.17 0.33 -35.08
C GLU A 223 2.86 0.30 -35.86
N LYS A 224 1.70 0.24 -35.19
CA LYS A 224 0.40 0.25 -35.87
C LYS A 224 0.13 1.57 -36.59
N THR A 225 0.42 2.70 -35.95
CA THR A 225 0.20 4.02 -36.54
C THR A 225 1.15 4.26 -37.72
N HIS A 226 2.40 3.81 -37.62
CA HIS A 226 3.38 3.94 -38.70
C HIS A 226 3.01 3.08 -39.90
N ASN A 227 2.53 1.85 -39.72
CA ASN A 227 2.09 0.97 -40.78
C ASN A 227 0.81 1.47 -41.48
N VAL A 228 -0.12 2.10 -40.77
CA VAL A 228 -1.30 2.73 -41.36
C VAL A 228 -0.91 3.93 -42.22
N SER A 229 0.01 4.79 -41.77
CA SER A 229 0.47 5.94 -42.53
C SER A 229 1.22 5.54 -43.82
N ILE A 230 1.98 4.46 -43.78
CA ILE A 230 2.67 3.94 -44.99
C ILE A 230 1.65 3.35 -45.98
N ALA A 231 0.63 2.65 -45.49
CA ALA A 231 -0.43 2.10 -46.37
C ALA A 231 -1.26 3.20 -47.03
N GLU A 232 -1.53 4.32 -46.34
CA GLU A 232 -2.24 5.47 -46.93
C GLU A 232 -1.41 6.20 -47.98
N ILE A 233 -0.08 6.25 -47.84
CA ILE A 233 0.82 6.87 -48.82
C ILE A 233 0.94 6.01 -50.08
N GLN A 234 0.72 4.70 -50.02
CA GLN A 234 0.80 3.80 -51.20
C GLN A 234 -0.52 3.75 -52.01
N ILE A 235 -1.60 4.32 -51.53
CA ILE A 235 -2.93 4.31 -52.18
C ILE A 235 -3.19 5.63 -52.95
N ASN A 236 -2.38 6.66 -52.78
CA ASN A 236 -2.45 7.94 -53.50
C ASN A 236 -1.29 8.07 -54.47
#